data_01bf2fd934fc206b3cb0a41fabe6e4fe
#
_entry.id   01bf2fd934fc206b3cb0a41fabe6e4fe
#
_cell.length_a   1.000
_cell.length_b   1.000
_cell.length_c   1.000
_cell.angle_alpha   90.00
_cell.angle_beta   90.00
_cell.angle_gamma   90.00
#
_symmetry.space_group_name_H-M   'P 1'
#
loop_
_entity.id
_entity.type
_entity.pdbx_description
1 polymer ?
#
loop_
_entity_poly.entity_id
_entity_poly.type
_entity_poly.pdbx_seq_one_letter_code
_entity_poly.pdbx_strand_id
1 'polypeptide(L)'
;MSLTINDSASDSNNSQASSITLSGSNFGNEIVLVPNNDSKNSASYKITKPNEGYASESESSLVEGAIRGLYAESVKMVNPSSNQLSELGLSNPYAEVKAIYPDITVDVISSKPDGEGKVYLMENGGKVVYVMATEKLPWVTTSYEKLVSEYVLSPKMTALSQVSISDGKKTYDFALSSKEVTSTDNEGSETTTTQTSVKYGDKEIELSYFSTLFQNISYTELADMDSESASGTPVLSITYTYSSDKSSDTVSFYETGANRYVASVNGTSVGHVHKANINKAVKQIADVAANKQVDSVF
;
A
#
# COMPACT_ATOMS: atom_id res chain seq x y z
N MET A 1 -28.16 14.60 6.22
CA MET A 1 -27.45 15.90 6.22
C MET A 1 -26.04 15.59 5.75
N SER A 2 -25.69 15.97 4.53
CA SER A 2 -24.35 15.78 4.00
C SER A 2 -23.43 16.77 4.72
N LEU A 3 -22.46 16.27 5.45
CA LEU A 3 -21.37 17.04 6.00
C LEU A 3 -20.14 16.62 5.22
N THR A 4 -19.98 17.23 4.08
CA THR A 4 -18.69 17.28 3.47
C THR A 4 -17.84 18.18 4.36
N ILE A 5 -17.03 17.56 5.23
CA ILE A 5 -15.93 18.28 5.88
C ILE A 5 -15.01 18.85 4.79
N ASN A 6 -15.25 18.39 3.53
CA ASN A 6 -14.44 18.81 2.42
C ASN A 6 -15.11 18.64 1.03
N ASP A 7 -15.98 19.56 0.65
CA ASP A 7 -16.43 19.66 -0.76
C ASP A 7 -15.26 19.92 -1.72
N SER A 8 -14.20 20.60 -1.27
CA SER A 8 -13.02 20.90 -2.08
C SER A 8 -12.13 19.69 -2.37
N ALA A 9 -12.02 18.73 -1.46
CA ALA A 9 -11.21 17.52 -1.68
C ALA A 9 -11.89 16.52 -2.61
N SER A 10 -13.21 16.58 -2.79
CA SER A 10 -13.93 15.74 -3.77
C SER A 10 -13.86 16.29 -5.19
N ASP A 11 -13.73 17.61 -5.34
CA ASP A 11 -13.81 18.30 -6.64
C ASP A 11 -12.45 18.66 -7.25
N SER A 12 -11.39 18.75 -6.45
CA SER A 12 -10.09 19.16 -6.96
C SER A 12 -9.23 17.97 -7.36
N ASN A 13 -9.12 17.75 -8.63
CA ASN A 13 -7.96 17.17 -9.30
C ASN A 13 -7.22 16.04 -8.57
N ASN A 14 -7.90 15.03 -8.06
CA ASN A 14 -7.26 13.77 -7.64
C ASN A 14 -5.93 13.94 -6.85
N SER A 15 -5.75 15.07 -6.17
CA SER A 15 -4.53 15.38 -5.45
C SER A 15 -4.45 14.57 -4.16
N GLN A 16 -3.40 13.77 -4.07
CA GLN A 16 -3.03 13.00 -2.89
C GLN A 16 -2.73 13.95 -1.72
N ALA A 17 -3.05 13.55 -0.49
CA ALA A 17 -2.67 14.30 0.68
C ALA A 17 -1.14 14.41 0.78
N SER A 18 -0.63 15.60 1.06
CA SER A 18 0.81 15.81 1.30
C SER A 18 1.31 15.18 2.61
N SER A 19 0.41 14.99 3.57
CA SER A 19 0.62 14.13 4.73
C SER A 19 -0.69 13.70 5.36
N ILE A 20 -0.71 12.51 5.96
CA ILE A 20 -1.79 12.02 6.82
C ILE A 20 -1.15 11.62 8.14
N THR A 21 -1.61 12.23 9.23
CA THR A 21 -1.18 11.92 10.59
C THR A 21 -2.31 11.24 11.33
N LEU A 22 -2.04 10.09 11.93
CA LEU A 22 -2.96 9.37 12.80
C LEU A 22 -2.40 9.39 14.21
N SER A 23 -3.22 9.82 15.17
CA SER A 23 -2.85 9.93 16.57
C SER A 23 -4.07 9.65 17.49
N GLY A 24 -3.88 9.77 18.78
CA GLY A 24 -4.90 9.49 19.79
C GLY A 24 -4.59 8.24 20.63
N SER A 25 -5.46 7.94 21.58
CA SER A 25 -5.21 6.84 22.54
C SER A 25 -5.31 5.43 21.91
N ASN A 26 -5.86 5.32 20.70
CA ASN A 26 -5.87 4.07 19.91
C ASN A 26 -4.49 3.72 19.38
N PHE A 27 -3.64 4.70 19.14
CA PHE A 27 -2.30 4.52 18.60
C PHE A 27 -1.29 4.67 19.74
N GLY A 28 -0.38 3.71 19.91
CA GLY A 28 0.69 3.83 20.91
C GLY A 28 1.66 4.97 20.57
N ASN A 29 1.87 5.22 19.28
CA ASN A 29 2.68 6.31 18.73
C ASN A 29 1.94 6.96 17.57
N GLU A 30 2.29 8.20 17.27
CA GLU A 30 1.85 8.89 16.07
C GLU A 30 2.31 8.14 14.81
N ILE A 31 1.40 7.94 13.85
CA ILE A 31 1.69 7.36 12.54
C ILE A 31 1.59 8.46 11.51
N VAL A 32 2.64 8.64 10.71
CA VAL A 32 2.68 9.67 9.66
C VAL A 32 2.91 9.04 8.32
N LEU A 33 1.95 9.23 7.42
CA LEU A 33 1.99 8.85 6.01
C LEU A 33 2.35 10.08 5.18
N VAL A 34 3.26 9.91 4.23
CA VAL A 34 3.60 10.92 3.22
C VAL A 34 3.58 10.30 1.83
N PRO A 35 3.32 11.05 0.74
CA PRO A 35 3.39 10.53 -0.62
C PRO A 35 4.70 9.81 -0.88
N ASN A 36 4.60 8.67 -1.51
CA ASN A 36 5.78 7.93 -1.95
C ASN A 36 6.31 8.54 -3.25
N ASN A 37 7.41 9.26 -3.17
CA ASN A 37 8.11 9.82 -4.33
C ASN A 37 9.15 8.85 -4.93
N ASP A 38 9.26 7.64 -4.41
CA ASP A 38 10.13 6.61 -4.97
C ASP A 38 9.47 5.99 -6.19
N SER A 39 9.95 6.37 -7.38
CA SER A 39 9.43 5.84 -8.64
C SER A 39 9.65 4.33 -8.83
N LYS A 40 10.48 3.71 -8.00
CA LYS A 40 10.82 2.27 -8.05
C LYS A 40 9.82 1.39 -7.32
N ASN A 41 9.09 1.94 -6.35
CA ASN A 41 8.14 1.18 -5.53
C ASN A 41 6.69 1.52 -5.89
N SER A 42 5.79 0.55 -5.78
CA SER A 42 4.38 0.68 -6.18
C SER A 42 3.48 1.30 -5.11
N ALA A 43 3.92 1.38 -3.84
CA ALA A 43 3.12 1.97 -2.77
C ALA A 43 2.84 3.45 -3.03
N SER A 44 1.63 3.92 -2.74
CA SER A 44 1.24 5.33 -2.88
C SER A 44 1.78 6.19 -1.74
N TYR A 45 1.97 5.61 -0.56
CA TYR A 45 2.44 6.28 0.64
C TYR A 45 3.64 5.59 1.27
N LYS A 46 4.49 6.39 1.93
CA LYS A 46 5.49 5.94 2.89
C LYS A 46 5.05 6.29 4.31
N ILE A 47 5.36 5.42 5.26
CA ILE A 47 5.28 5.71 6.69
C ILE A 47 6.62 6.32 7.09
N THR A 48 6.58 7.45 7.79
CA THR A 48 7.78 8.12 8.32
C THR A 48 7.87 8.08 9.84
N LYS A 49 6.76 7.71 10.49
CA LYS A 49 6.67 7.48 11.94
C LYS A 49 5.67 6.35 12.22
N PRO A 50 5.86 5.55 13.28
CA PRO A 50 7.00 5.57 14.23
C PRO A 50 8.29 5.03 13.62
N ASN A 51 8.22 4.17 12.60
CA ASN A 51 9.35 3.63 11.87
C ASN A 51 9.15 3.87 10.37
N GLU A 52 10.25 4.06 9.65
CA GLU A 52 10.20 4.22 8.20
C GLU A 52 9.82 2.92 7.50
N GLY A 53 8.97 3.02 6.48
CA GLY A 53 8.52 1.88 5.66
C GLY A 53 7.58 2.30 4.55
N TYR A 54 7.18 1.35 3.71
CA TYR A 54 6.11 1.55 2.74
C TYR A 54 4.76 1.25 3.39
N ALA A 55 3.76 2.03 3.02
CA ALA A 55 2.41 1.78 3.49
C ALA A 55 1.72 0.66 2.69
N SER A 56 0.82 -0.06 3.34
CA SER A 56 -0.14 -0.94 2.69
C SER A 56 -1.03 -0.11 1.76
N GLU A 57 -1.07 -0.46 0.48
CA GLU A 57 -1.86 0.28 -0.51
C GLU A 57 -3.36 0.23 -0.18
N SER A 58 -3.87 -0.93 0.23
CA SER A 58 -5.28 -1.11 0.59
C SER A 58 -5.67 -0.27 1.81
N GLU A 59 -4.90 -0.37 2.90
CA GLU A 59 -5.23 0.34 4.15
C GLU A 59 -5.06 1.85 4.02
N SER A 60 -3.97 2.32 3.39
CA SER A 60 -3.75 3.76 3.18
C SER A 60 -4.80 4.38 2.27
N SER A 61 -5.23 3.67 1.22
CA SER A 61 -6.30 4.11 0.33
C SER A 61 -7.66 4.15 1.02
N LEU A 62 -7.97 3.19 1.91
CA LEU A 62 -9.19 3.22 2.72
C LEU A 62 -9.21 4.43 3.65
N VAL A 63 -8.10 4.72 4.33
CA VAL A 63 -7.97 5.88 5.22
C VAL A 63 -8.14 7.18 4.44
N GLU A 64 -7.40 7.37 3.35
CA GLU A 64 -7.49 8.59 2.54
C GLU A 64 -8.87 8.75 1.91
N GLY A 65 -9.44 7.69 1.36
CA GLY A 65 -10.77 7.71 0.74
C GLY A 65 -11.86 8.12 1.73
N ALA A 66 -11.80 7.63 2.97
CA ALA A 66 -12.75 8.00 4.00
C ALA A 66 -12.57 9.46 4.48
N ILE A 67 -11.33 9.98 4.52
CA ILE A 67 -11.07 11.40 4.83
C ILE A 67 -11.70 12.31 3.76
N ARG A 68 -11.64 11.92 2.49
CA ARG A 68 -12.21 12.68 1.38
C ARG A 68 -13.74 12.67 1.34
N GLY A 69 -14.37 11.64 1.90
CA GLY A 69 -15.82 11.42 1.82
C GLY A 69 -16.50 11.30 3.18
N LEU A 70 -16.29 12.26 4.09
CA LEU A 70 -16.91 12.24 5.40
C LEU A 70 -18.37 12.70 5.38
N TYR A 71 -19.29 11.77 5.66
CA TYR A 71 -20.73 12.02 5.76
C TYR A 71 -21.24 11.59 7.12
N ALA A 72 -21.63 12.55 7.97
CA ALA A 72 -22.21 12.25 9.28
C ALA A 72 -23.65 11.72 9.15
N GLU A 73 -23.99 10.75 9.98
CA GLU A 73 -25.37 10.21 10.05
C GLU A 73 -26.31 11.22 10.71
N SER A 74 -25.87 11.85 11.80
CA SER A 74 -26.65 12.84 12.52
C SER A 74 -25.79 13.78 13.33
N VAL A 75 -26.40 14.90 13.77
CA VAL A 75 -25.79 15.82 14.73
C VAL A 75 -26.14 15.36 16.14
N LYS A 76 -25.14 15.17 16.99
CA LYS A 76 -25.33 14.87 18.41
C LYS A 76 -25.63 16.13 19.21
N MET A 77 -24.80 17.16 19.03
CA MET A 77 -24.97 18.46 19.71
C MET A 77 -24.18 19.57 19.01
N VAL A 78 -24.55 20.81 19.33
CA VAL A 78 -23.90 22.03 18.85
C VAL A 78 -23.39 22.82 20.03
N ASN A 79 -22.22 23.45 19.91
CA ASN A 79 -21.54 24.22 20.94
C ASN A 79 -21.40 23.44 22.28
N PRO A 80 -20.75 22.26 22.28
CA PRO A 80 -20.54 21.46 23.47
C PRO A 80 -19.69 22.23 24.52
N SER A 81 -20.05 22.11 25.79
CA SER A 81 -19.20 22.54 26.90
C SER A 81 -18.02 21.54 27.05
N SER A 82 -16.97 21.98 27.78
CA SER A 82 -15.83 21.10 28.09
C SER A 82 -16.24 19.82 28.84
N ASN A 83 -17.23 19.90 29.72
CA ASN A 83 -17.74 18.74 30.45
C ASN A 83 -18.42 17.76 29.48
N GLN A 84 -19.23 18.25 28.53
CA GLN A 84 -19.89 17.43 27.52
C GLN A 84 -18.87 16.77 26.57
N LEU A 85 -17.81 17.49 26.18
CA LEU A 85 -16.72 16.90 25.38
C LEU A 85 -16.02 15.78 26.15
N SER A 86 -15.80 15.97 27.45
CA SER A 86 -15.21 14.93 28.30
C SER A 86 -16.11 13.70 28.42
N GLU A 87 -17.43 13.90 28.67
CA GLU A 87 -18.43 12.83 28.74
C GLU A 87 -18.53 12.02 27.39
N LEU A 88 -18.34 12.69 26.26
CA LEU A 88 -18.35 12.08 24.95
C LEU A 88 -16.98 11.46 24.55
N GLY A 89 -15.96 11.57 25.39
CA GLY A 89 -14.62 11.07 25.13
C GLY A 89 -13.84 11.84 24.06
N LEU A 90 -14.21 13.09 23.80
CA LEU A 90 -13.57 13.96 22.80
C LEU A 90 -12.52 14.90 23.40
N SER A 91 -12.46 15.07 24.74
CA SER A 91 -11.40 15.84 25.39
C SER A 91 -10.04 15.12 25.42
N ASN A 92 -10.06 13.80 25.30
CA ASN A 92 -8.88 12.95 25.07
C ASN A 92 -9.24 11.95 23.97
N PRO A 93 -9.07 12.32 22.71
CA PRO A 93 -9.56 11.55 21.57
C PRO A 93 -9.05 10.12 21.55
N TYR A 94 -9.93 9.20 21.19
CA TYR A 94 -9.55 7.81 20.92
C TYR A 94 -8.72 7.72 19.65
N ALA A 95 -9.17 8.40 18.60
CA ALA A 95 -8.40 8.57 17.38
C ALA A 95 -8.55 10.00 16.82
N GLU A 96 -7.48 10.49 16.26
CA GLU A 96 -7.40 11.75 15.55
C GLU A 96 -6.78 11.48 14.17
N VAL A 97 -7.34 12.10 13.14
CA VAL A 97 -6.75 12.10 11.80
C VAL A 97 -6.58 13.54 11.34
N LYS A 98 -5.36 13.86 10.92
CA LYS A 98 -5.02 15.13 10.29
C LYS A 98 -4.44 14.88 8.92
N ALA A 99 -5.12 15.35 7.87
CA ALA A 99 -4.68 15.23 6.49
C ALA A 99 -4.50 16.62 5.87
N ILE A 100 -3.37 16.82 5.22
CA ILE A 100 -3.02 18.10 4.59
C ILE A 100 -3.09 17.91 3.08
N TYR A 101 -4.02 18.60 2.45
CA TYR A 101 -4.15 18.72 0.99
C TYR A 101 -3.68 20.11 0.54
N PRO A 102 -3.47 20.36 -0.75
CA PRO A 102 -3.01 21.67 -1.24
C PRO A 102 -3.86 22.85 -0.77
N ASP A 103 -5.17 22.70 -0.75
CA ASP A 103 -6.12 23.79 -0.49
C ASP A 103 -6.82 23.67 0.86
N ILE A 104 -6.69 22.55 1.56
CA ILE A 104 -7.42 22.30 2.80
C ILE A 104 -6.66 21.37 3.75
N THR A 105 -6.86 21.58 5.04
CA THR A 105 -6.48 20.65 6.10
C THR A 105 -7.74 20.07 6.72
N VAL A 106 -7.86 18.75 6.70
CA VAL A 106 -8.86 18.00 7.47
C VAL A 106 -8.22 17.58 8.78
N ASP A 107 -8.84 17.98 9.89
CA ASP A 107 -8.34 17.69 11.25
C ASP A 107 -9.55 17.32 12.10
N VAL A 108 -9.73 16.02 12.36
CA VAL A 108 -10.92 15.51 13.07
C VAL A 108 -10.53 14.56 14.19
N ILE A 109 -11.27 14.67 15.28
CA ILE A 109 -11.12 13.84 16.47
C ILE A 109 -12.35 12.94 16.65
N SER A 110 -12.14 11.74 17.18
CA SER A 110 -13.20 10.78 17.44
C SER A 110 -13.12 10.15 18.82
N SER A 111 -14.29 9.84 19.38
CA SER A 111 -14.41 9.04 20.59
C SER A 111 -14.06 7.58 20.31
N LYS A 112 -13.91 6.80 21.39
CA LYS A 112 -13.92 5.34 21.29
C LYS A 112 -15.27 4.86 20.74
N PRO A 113 -15.32 3.81 19.89
CA PRO A 113 -16.58 3.20 19.51
C PRO A 113 -17.39 2.74 20.72
N ASP A 114 -18.69 2.95 20.64
CA ASP A 114 -19.64 2.43 21.63
C ASP A 114 -20.01 0.96 21.37
N GLY A 115 -20.88 0.38 22.22
CA GLY A 115 -21.31 -1.00 22.06
C GLY A 115 -22.20 -1.27 20.84
N GLU A 116 -22.66 -0.21 20.14
CA GLU A 116 -23.49 -0.28 18.93
C GLU A 116 -22.68 -0.01 17.65
N GLY A 117 -21.36 0.15 17.76
CA GLY A 117 -20.48 0.42 16.62
C GLY A 117 -20.57 1.88 16.13
N LYS A 118 -20.93 2.82 17.01
CA LYS A 118 -20.99 4.25 16.70
C LYS A 118 -19.88 5.00 17.43
N VAL A 119 -19.46 6.11 16.84
CA VAL A 119 -18.49 7.06 17.40
C VAL A 119 -19.05 8.47 17.33
N TYR A 120 -18.60 9.29 18.27
CA TYR A 120 -18.74 10.74 18.18
C TYR A 120 -17.55 11.31 17.43
N LEU A 121 -17.82 12.17 16.47
CA LEU A 121 -16.82 12.81 15.63
C LEU A 121 -16.98 14.33 15.71
N MET A 122 -15.87 15.05 15.72
CA MET A 122 -15.86 16.50 15.69
C MET A 122 -14.61 16.98 14.93
N GLU A 123 -14.74 18.09 14.17
CA GLU A 123 -13.56 18.80 13.70
C GLU A 123 -12.77 19.30 14.93
N ASN A 124 -11.46 19.16 14.93
CA ASN A 124 -10.61 19.57 16.05
C ASN A 124 -10.75 21.07 16.31
N GLY A 125 -11.24 21.44 17.50
CA GLY A 125 -11.62 22.82 17.83
C GLY A 125 -12.97 23.27 17.26
N GLY A 126 -13.73 22.39 16.61
CA GLY A 126 -15.03 22.66 16.03
C GLY A 126 -16.14 22.88 17.08
N LYS A 127 -17.35 23.16 16.60
CA LYS A 127 -18.52 23.47 17.45
C LYS A 127 -19.66 22.47 17.29
N VAL A 128 -19.51 21.44 16.48
CA VAL A 128 -20.56 20.47 16.21
C VAL A 128 -20.01 19.07 16.41
N VAL A 129 -20.70 18.31 17.23
CA VAL A 129 -20.43 16.88 17.43
C VAL A 129 -21.40 16.07 16.57
N TYR A 130 -20.87 15.14 15.83
CA TYR A 130 -21.61 14.26 14.95
C TYR A 130 -21.62 12.82 15.46
N VAL A 131 -22.58 12.03 14.98
CA VAL A 131 -22.62 10.58 15.17
C VAL A 131 -22.30 9.92 13.85
N MET A 132 -21.40 8.95 13.87
CA MET A 132 -21.01 8.17 12.70
C MET A 132 -20.87 6.69 13.05
N ALA A 133 -21.10 5.82 12.06
CA ALA A 133 -20.77 4.41 12.21
C ALA A 133 -19.23 4.22 12.13
N THR A 134 -18.69 3.39 13.02
CA THR A 134 -17.26 3.07 13.10
C THR A 134 -16.70 2.59 11.77
N GLU A 135 -17.46 1.80 11.02
CA GLU A 135 -17.08 1.25 9.71
C GLU A 135 -16.80 2.31 8.64
N LYS A 136 -17.27 3.55 8.83
CA LYS A 136 -17.02 4.69 7.94
C LYS A 136 -15.72 5.42 8.27
N LEU A 137 -15.07 5.06 9.36
CA LEU A 137 -13.90 5.73 9.89
C LEU A 137 -12.73 4.74 10.06
N PRO A 138 -12.06 4.33 8.96
CA PRO A 138 -10.99 3.33 9.00
C PRO A 138 -9.90 3.65 10.03
N TRP A 139 -9.56 4.92 10.23
CA TRP A 139 -8.56 5.33 11.22
C TRP A 139 -8.95 5.04 12.68
N VAL A 140 -10.21 4.74 12.98
CA VAL A 140 -10.65 4.34 14.32
C VAL A 140 -10.31 2.86 14.59
N THR A 141 -10.21 2.04 13.54
CA THR A 141 -10.01 0.58 13.64
C THR A 141 -8.69 0.08 13.07
N THR A 142 -7.94 0.95 12.39
CA THR A 142 -6.61 0.59 11.87
C THR A 142 -5.54 0.60 12.96
N SER A 143 -4.38 0.07 12.66
CA SER A 143 -3.18 0.07 13.50
C SER A 143 -1.93 0.25 12.64
N TYR A 144 -0.78 0.46 13.29
CA TYR A 144 0.49 0.54 12.58
C TYR A 144 0.77 -0.75 11.78
N GLU A 145 0.50 -1.92 12.38
CA GLU A 145 0.74 -3.23 11.76
C GLU A 145 -0.10 -3.43 10.50
N LYS A 146 -1.33 -2.90 10.45
CA LYS A 146 -2.18 -2.94 9.25
C LYS A 146 -1.74 -1.95 8.18
N LEU A 147 -1.22 -0.80 8.61
CA LEU A 147 -0.79 0.25 7.69
C LEU A 147 0.58 -0.01 7.07
N VAL A 148 1.41 -0.81 7.69
CA VAL A 148 2.70 -1.21 7.13
C VAL A 148 2.49 -2.22 6.00
N SER A 149 3.24 -2.06 4.91
CA SER A 149 3.23 -3.05 3.82
C SER A 149 3.84 -4.37 4.29
N GLU A 150 3.11 -5.44 4.12
CA GLU A 150 3.55 -6.81 4.44
C GLU A 150 4.33 -7.46 3.28
N TYR A 151 4.47 -6.78 2.14
CA TYR A 151 5.22 -7.33 1.01
C TYR A 151 6.72 -7.31 1.25
N VAL A 152 7.40 -8.39 0.85
CA VAL A 152 8.87 -8.48 0.88
C VAL A 152 9.51 -7.33 0.10
N LEU A 153 9.00 -7.07 -1.10
CA LEU A 153 9.35 -5.93 -1.96
C LEU A 153 8.24 -5.71 -2.98
N SER A 154 7.87 -4.46 -3.23
CA SER A 154 6.82 -4.10 -4.20
C SER A 154 7.37 -3.21 -5.31
N PRO A 155 8.20 -3.74 -6.26
CA PRO A 155 8.74 -2.93 -7.33
C PRO A 155 7.64 -2.51 -8.31
N LYS A 156 7.75 -1.31 -8.84
CA LYS A 156 6.84 -0.81 -9.88
C LYS A 156 7.26 -1.37 -11.23
N MET A 157 6.47 -2.26 -11.83
CA MET A 157 6.81 -2.95 -13.08
C MET A 157 7.21 -1.99 -14.21
N THR A 158 6.53 -0.83 -14.34
CA THR A 158 6.83 0.18 -15.36
C THR A 158 8.17 0.90 -15.16
N ALA A 159 8.78 0.79 -13.98
CA ALA A 159 10.09 1.34 -13.67
C ALA A 159 11.25 0.38 -14.01
N LEU A 160 10.94 -0.86 -14.38
CA LEU A 160 11.94 -1.90 -14.62
C LEU A 160 12.38 -1.95 -16.08
N SER A 161 13.67 -2.24 -16.28
CA SER A 161 14.23 -2.62 -17.60
C SER A 161 14.47 -4.12 -17.70
N GLN A 162 14.59 -4.84 -16.58
CA GLN A 162 14.79 -6.28 -16.57
C GLN A 162 14.28 -6.88 -15.25
N VAL A 163 13.76 -8.10 -15.35
CA VAL A 163 13.51 -8.99 -14.20
C VAL A 163 14.23 -10.32 -14.47
N SER A 164 15.23 -10.62 -13.66
CA SER A 164 16.00 -11.87 -13.72
C SER A 164 15.54 -12.80 -12.60
N ILE A 165 15.06 -13.99 -12.94
CA ILE A 165 14.51 -14.96 -11.98
C ILE A 165 15.36 -16.23 -12.05
N SER A 166 15.97 -16.61 -10.92
CA SER A 166 16.73 -17.85 -10.78
C SER A 166 16.01 -18.83 -9.84
N ASP A 167 15.71 -20.03 -10.34
CA ASP A 167 15.11 -21.13 -9.57
C ASP A 167 16.15 -22.05 -8.92
N GLY A 168 17.39 -21.57 -8.81
CA GLY A 168 18.53 -22.34 -8.33
C GLY A 168 19.15 -23.30 -9.34
N LYS A 169 18.52 -23.51 -10.50
CA LYS A 169 18.99 -24.37 -11.60
C LYS A 169 19.21 -23.60 -12.89
N LYS A 170 18.32 -22.66 -13.17
CA LYS A 170 18.31 -21.84 -14.38
C LYS A 170 17.93 -20.42 -14.05
N THR A 171 18.46 -19.47 -14.83
CA THR A 171 18.06 -18.06 -14.79
C THR A 171 17.22 -17.73 -16.01
N TYR A 172 16.15 -16.98 -15.80
CA TYR A 172 15.22 -16.50 -16.80
C TYR A 172 15.27 -14.97 -16.79
N ASP A 173 15.78 -14.38 -17.87
CA ASP A 173 15.94 -12.93 -17.99
C ASP A 173 14.82 -12.36 -18.86
N PHE A 174 13.89 -11.65 -18.24
CA PHE A 174 12.82 -10.94 -18.91
C PHE A 174 13.21 -9.48 -19.08
N ALA A 175 13.35 -9.03 -20.34
CA ALA A 175 13.60 -7.63 -20.67
C ALA A 175 12.28 -6.88 -20.77
N LEU A 176 12.18 -5.73 -20.08
CA LEU A 176 11.00 -4.88 -20.05
C LEU A 176 11.29 -3.55 -20.76
N SER A 177 10.30 -3.04 -21.47
CA SER A 177 10.32 -1.70 -22.03
C SER A 177 8.98 -1.04 -21.83
N SER A 178 8.97 0.09 -21.14
CA SER A 178 7.78 0.91 -20.91
C SER A 178 7.92 2.24 -21.64
N LYS A 179 6.87 2.67 -22.32
CA LYS A 179 6.79 3.94 -23.03
C LYS A 179 5.44 4.60 -22.80
N GLU A 180 5.43 5.91 -22.71
CA GLU A 180 4.20 6.68 -22.72
C GLU A 180 3.64 6.77 -24.14
N VAL A 181 2.34 6.57 -24.26
CA VAL A 181 1.60 6.69 -25.50
C VAL A 181 0.41 7.61 -25.25
N THR A 182 0.40 8.74 -25.96
CA THR A 182 -0.73 9.66 -25.92
C THR A 182 -1.70 9.31 -27.05
N SER A 183 -2.95 9.13 -26.71
CA SER A 183 -4.06 8.95 -27.64
C SER A 183 -5.06 10.09 -27.48
N THR A 184 -5.60 10.57 -28.61
CA THR A 184 -6.64 11.61 -28.62
C THR A 184 -7.95 10.94 -29.02
N ASP A 185 -9.00 11.15 -28.23
CA ASP A 185 -10.34 10.64 -28.56
C ASP A 185 -11.04 11.50 -29.63
N ASN A 186 -12.24 11.09 -30.04
CA ASN A 186 -13.01 11.77 -31.07
C ASN A 186 -13.52 13.18 -30.61
N GLU A 187 -13.41 13.48 -29.32
CA GLU A 187 -13.82 14.77 -28.73
C GLU A 187 -12.60 15.70 -28.51
N GLY A 188 -11.39 15.25 -28.90
CA GLY A 188 -10.16 16.02 -28.78
C GLY A 188 -9.50 15.93 -27.40
N SER A 189 -9.97 15.04 -26.51
CA SER A 189 -9.37 14.83 -25.21
C SER A 189 -8.14 13.92 -25.33
N GLU A 190 -7.01 14.35 -24.81
CA GLU A 190 -5.76 13.59 -24.82
C GLU A 190 -5.65 12.73 -23.56
N THR A 191 -5.41 11.43 -23.75
CA THR A 191 -5.12 10.47 -22.67
C THR A 191 -3.75 9.89 -22.87
N THR A 192 -2.86 10.04 -21.88
CA THR A 192 -1.54 9.43 -21.89
C THR A 192 -1.57 8.14 -21.06
N THR A 193 -1.16 7.04 -21.67
CA THR A 193 -1.08 5.71 -21.03
C THR A 193 0.33 5.16 -21.15
N THR A 194 0.75 4.38 -20.16
CA THR A 194 2.04 3.67 -20.21
C THR A 194 1.83 2.29 -20.82
N GLN A 195 2.46 2.02 -21.96
CA GLN A 195 2.50 0.70 -22.57
C GLN A 195 3.80 -0.01 -22.19
N THR A 196 3.67 -1.21 -21.62
CA THR A 196 4.80 -2.06 -21.28
C THR A 196 4.85 -3.27 -22.22
N SER A 197 6.02 -3.61 -22.71
CA SER A 197 6.31 -4.85 -23.47
C SER A 197 7.35 -5.68 -22.74
N VAL A 198 7.28 -7.00 -22.89
CA VAL A 198 8.14 -7.96 -22.22
C VAL A 198 8.71 -8.93 -23.24
N LYS A 199 10.02 -9.24 -23.12
CA LYS A 199 10.69 -10.25 -23.96
C LYS A 199 11.47 -11.24 -23.10
N TYR A 200 11.50 -12.49 -23.54
CA TYR A 200 12.43 -13.51 -23.06
C TYR A 200 13.33 -13.96 -24.24
N GLY A 201 14.59 -13.57 -24.20
CA GLY A 201 15.45 -13.60 -25.39
C GLY A 201 14.85 -12.71 -26.50
N ASP A 202 14.72 -13.27 -27.70
CA ASP A 202 14.12 -12.57 -28.87
C ASP A 202 12.59 -12.72 -28.94
N LYS A 203 12.00 -13.52 -28.05
CA LYS A 203 10.57 -13.83 -28.06
C LYS A 203 9.79 -12.82 -27.25
N GLU A 204 8.76 -12.24 -27.86
CA GLU A 204 7.77 -11.41 -27.16
C GLU A 204 6.88 -12.29 -26.27
N ILE A 205 6.66 -11.84 -25.03
CA ILE A 205 5.82 -12.51 -24.04
C ILE A 205 4.53 -11.72 -23.88
N GLU A 206 3.41 -12.42 -23.84
CA GLU A 206 2.11 -11.80 -23.55
C GLU A 206 2.15 -11.10 -22.19
N LEU A 207 1.88 -9.79 -22.20
CA LEU A 207 2.02 -8.95 -21.00
C LEU A 207 1.15 -9.46 -19.83
N SER A 208 -0.04 -9.95 -20.12
CA SER A 208 -0.95 -10.49 -19.09
C SER A 208 -0.35 -11.70 -18.37
N TYR A 209 0.36 -12.58 -19.09
CA TYR A 209 1.00 -13.77 -18.52
C TYR A 209 2.19 -13.38 -17.62
N PHE A 210 3.02 -12.47 -18.13
CA PHE A 210 4.13 -11.96 -17.33
C PHE A 210 3.63 -11.17 -16.12
N SER A 211 2.59 -10.35 -16.26
CA SER A 211 2.02 -9.56 -15.16
C SER A 211 1.51 -10.46 -14.03
N THR A 212 0.86 -11.59 -14.36
CA THR A 212 0.44 -12.56 -13.35
C THR A 212 1.64 -13.17 -12.62
N LEU A 213 2.67 -13.60 -13.35
CA LEU A 213 3.91 -14.10 -12.71
C LEU A 213 4.56 -13.02 -11.86
N PHE A 214 4.67 -11.81 -12.39
CA PHE A 214 5.26 -10.67 -11.68
C PHE A 214 4.52 -10.38 -10.36
N GLN A 215 3.20 -10.37 -10.37
CA GLN A 215 2.39 -10.24 -9.15
C GLN A 215 2.66 -11.38 -8.18
N ASN A 216 2.68 -12.62 -8.66
CA ASN A 216 2.91 -13.80 -7.84
C ASN A 216 4.27 -13.81 -7.11
N ILE A 217 5.29 -13.14 -7.66
CA ILE A 217 6.62 -13.05 -7.04
C ILE A 217 6.85 -11.74 -6.29
N SER A 218 6.26 -10.62 -6.75
CA SER A 218 6.49 -9.29 -6.17
C SER A 218 5.55 -8.97 -5.02
N TYR A 219 4.33 -9.54 -5.01
CA TYR A 219 3.37 -9.36 -3.92
C TYR A 219 3.42 -10.52 -2.93
N THR A 220 4.63 -11.07 -2.73
CA THR A 220 4.86 -12.07 -1.70
C THR A 220 4.81 -11.41 -0.33
N GLU A 221 3.83 -11.83 0.48
CA GLU A 221 3.60 -11.31 1.83
C GLU A 221 4.51 -12.01 2.84
N LEU A 222 5.01 -11.23 3.80
CA LEU A 222 5.67 -11.73 4.99
C LEU A 222 4.65 -12.43 5.89
N ALA A 223 4.97 -13.63 6.32
CA ALA A 223 4.20 -14.36 7.32
C ALA A 223 4.56 -13.92 8.75
N ASP A 224 5.76 -13.39 8.92
CA ASP A 224 6.27 -12.73 10.12
C ASP A 224 7.54 -11.93 9.77
N MET A 225 7.98 -11.09 10.69
CA MET A 225 9.19 -10.26 10.57
C MET A 225 10.33 -10.76 11.46
N ASP A 226 10.38 -12.07 11.74
CA ASP A 226 11.44 -12.65 12.54
C ASP A 226 12.79 -12.55 11.84
N SER A 227 13.85 -12.25 12.59
CA SER A 227 15.19 -11.96 12.08
C SER A 227 16.06 -13.21 11.91
N GLU A 228 15.51 -14.33 11.42
CA GLU A 228 16.33 -15.50 11.09
C GLU A 228 17.31 -15.14 9.96
N SER A 229 18.59 -15.51 10.14
CA SER A 229 19.59 -15.20 9.12
C SER A 229 19.45 -16.11 7.90
N ALA A 230 19.36 -15.49 6.72
CA ALA A 230 19.41 -16.21 5.46
C ALA A 230 20.75 -16.92 5.29
N SER A 231 20.74 -18.20 4.93
CA SER A 231 21.96 -19.01 4.77
C SER A 231 21.82 -20.05 3.64
N GLY A 232 22.92 -20.42 3.03
CA GLY A 232 22.96 -21.42 1.96
C GLY A 232 22.67 -20.85 0.58
N THR A 233 22.20 -21.70 -0.34
CA THR A 233 21.81 -21.33 -1.71
C THR A 233 20.32 -21.01 -1.72
N PRO A 234 19.89 -19.87 -2.29
CA PRO A 234 18.47 -19.55 -2.38
C PRO A 234 17.74 -20.53 -3.29
N VAL A 235 16.52 -20.89 -2.92
CA VAL A 235 15.61 -21.71 -3.75
C VAL A 235 14.99 -20.90 -4.89
N LEU A 236 14.88 -19.59 -4.68
CA LEU A 236 14.43 -18.61 -5.67
C LEU A 236 15.16 -17.29 -5.40
N SER A 237 15.67 -16.68 -6.46
CA SER A 237 16.24 -15.32 -6.40
C SER A 237 15.69 -14.50 -7.55
N ILE A 238 15.26 -13.27 -7.27
CA ILE A 238 14.67 -12.37 -8.25
C ILE A 238 15.44 -11.05 -8.18
N THR A 239 16.03 -10.65 -9.31
CA THR A 239 16.71 -9.35 -9.43
C THR A 239 15.88 -8.43 -10.32
N TYR A 240 15.48 -7.31 -9.77
CA TYR A 240 14.76 -6.22 -10.42
C TYR A 240 15.75 -5.13 -10.81
N THR A 241 15.98 -4.92 -12.12
CA THR A 241 16.86 -3.87 -12.62
C THR A 241 16.03 -2.68 -13.10
N TYR A 242 16.27 -1.50 -12.53
CA TYR A 242 15.51 -0.29 -12.83
C TYR A 242 15.99 0.41 -14.10
N SER A 243 15.05 0.99 -14.85
CA SER A 243 15.34 1.67 -16.12
C SER A 243 16.06 3.01 -15.91
N SER A 244 15.75 3.72 -14.80
CA SER A 244 16.18 5.09 -14.54
C SER A 244 17.68 5.23 -14.31
N ASP A 245 18.28 4.38 -13.46
CA ASP A 245 19.66 4.50 -12.98
C ASP A 245 20.46 3.19 -13.10
N LYS A 246 19.84 2.14 -13.66
CA LYS A 246 20.42 0.79 -13.78
C LYS A 246 20.78 0.14 -12.45
N SER A 247 20.33 0.70 -11.32
CA SER A 247 20.43 0.00 -10.03
C SER A 247 19.55 -1.24 -10.02
N SER A 248 19.76 -2.12 -9.05
CA SER A 248 18.94 -3.32 -8.90
C SER A 248 18.66 -3.62 -7.44
N ASP A 249 17.50 -4.21 -7.19
CA ASP A 249 17.17 -4.87 -5.94
C ASP A 249 17.06 -6.38 -6.16
N THR A 250 17.54 -7.16 -5.20
CA THR A 250 17.48 -8.62 -5.27
C THR A 250 16.71 -9.14 -4.06
N VAL A 251 15.63 -9.88 -4.35
CA VAL A 251 14.88 -10.66 -3.35
C VAL A 251 15.30 -12.11 -3.47
N SER A 252 15.62 -12.74 -2.34
CA SER A 252 16.02 -14.16 -2.31
C SER A 252 15.30 -14.89 -1.18
N PHE A 253 14.94 -16.15 -1.46
CA PHE A 253 14.23 -17.02 -0.53
C PHE A 253 15.08 -18.24 -0.22
N TYR A 254 15.28 -18.54 1.07
CA TYR A 254 16.17 -19.56 1.56
C TYR A 254 15.40 -20.62 2.35
N GLU A 255 15.84 -21.88 2.23
CA GLU A 255 15.26 -22.98 2.97
C GLU A 255 15.44 -22.77 4.47
N THR A 256 14.38 -22.99 5.24
CA THR A 256 14.42 -23.10 6.71
C THR A 256 13.90 -24.46 7.15
N GLY A 257 14.11 -24.82 8.41
CA GLY A 257 13.61 -26.07 8.97
C GLY A 257 12.07 -26.13 9.11
N ALA A 258 11.38 -25.01 8.99
CA ALA A 258 9.92 -24.88 9.10
C ALA A 258 9.22 -24.96 7.72
N ASN A 259 7.89 -24.85 7.69
CA ASN A 259 7.11 -24.75 6.44
C ASN A 259 7.13 -23.32 5.87
N ARG A 260 8.27 -22.64 5.95
CA ARG A 260 8.50 -21.26 5.53
C ARG A 260 9.86 -21.16 4.85
N TYR A 261 10.03 -20.08 4.07
CA TYR A 261 11.32 -19.63 3.58
C TYR A 261 11.71 -18.35 4.30
N VAL A 262 13.00 -18.16 4.59
CA VAL A 262 13.54 -16.86 4.96
C VAL A 262 13.60 -16.01 3.69
N ALA A 263 13.03 -14.82 3.76
CA ALA A 263 13.13 -13.82 2.72
C ALA A 263 14.26 -12.82 3.03
N SER A 264 15.03 -12.47 2.02
CA SER A 264 16.01 -11.39 2.11
C SER A 264 15.86 -10.40 0.97
N VAL A 265 16.16 -9.14 1.26
CA VAL A 265 16.27 -8.05 0.27
C VAL A 265 17.70 -7.54 0.32
N ASN A 266 18.37 -7.57 -0.82
CA ASN A 266 19.78 -7.14 -0.96
C ASN A 266 20.73 -7.78 0.09
N GLY A 267 20.47 -9.07 0.41
CA GLY A 267 21.25 -9.83 1.37
C GLY A 267 20.89 -9.61 2.85
N THR A 268 19.93 -8.71 3.14
CA THR A 268 19.41 -8.50 4.50
C THR A 268 18.12 -9.28 4.69
N SER A 269 18.06 -10.15 5.71
CA SER A 269 16.82 -10.89 6.05
C SER A 269 15.74 -9.92 6.51
N VAL A 270 14.52 -10.11 6.00
CA VAL A 270 13.36 -9.25 6.29
C VAL A 270 12.22 -9.99 6.98
N GLY A 271 12.27 -11.31 7.04
CA GLY A 271 11.26 -12.16 7.70
C GLY A 271 11.04 -13.47 6.96
N HIS A 272 9.90 -14.11 7.22
CA HIS A 272 9.53 -15.38 6.61
C HIS A 272 8.34 -15.24 5.67
N VAL A 273 8.30 -16.11 4.67
CA VAL A 273 7.19 -16.24 3.72
C VAL A 273 6.69 -17.68 3.65
N HIS A 274 5.45 -17.90 3.23
CA HIS A 274 4.88 -19.23 3.06
C HIS A 274 5.50 -19.97 1.86
N LYS A 275 6.07 -21.18 2.09
CA LYS A 275 6.64 -22.02 1.03
C LYS A 275 5.67 -22.31 -0.11
N ALA A 276 4.39 -22.47 0.18
CA ALA A 276 3.39 -22.84 -0.81
C ALA A 276 3.32 -21.83 -1.96
N ASN A 277 3.33 -20.52 -1.65
CA ASN A 277 3.23 -19.46 -2.65
C ASN A 277 4.48 -19.41 -3.53
N ILE A 278 5.66 -19.44 -2.91
CA ILE A 278 6.94 -19.45 -3.64
C ILE A 278 7.05 -20.69 -4.54
N ASN A 279 6.71 -21.88 -4.03
CA ASN A 279 6.76 -23.11 -4.82
C ASN A 279 5.79 -23.14 -5.99
N LYS A 280 4.62 -22.47 -5.88
CA LYS A 280 3.71 -22.29 -7.00
C LYS A 280 4.31 -21.34 -8.05
N ALA A 281 4.83 -20.18 -7.61
CA ALA A 281 5.45 -19.20 -8.50
C ALA A 281 6.65 -19.80 -9.27
N VAL A 282 7.53 -20.55 -8.60
CA VAL A 282 8.68 -21.24 -9.24
C VAL A 282 8.25 -22.13 -10.39
N LYS A 283 7.15 -22.89 -10.25
CA LYS A 283 6.65 -23.78 -11.32
C LYS A 283 6.15 -23.02 -12.56
N GLN A 284 5.76 -21.77 -12.40
CA GLN A 284 5.17 -20.94 -13.46
C GLN A 284 6.22 -20.23 -14.32
N ILE A 285 7.46 -20.07 -13.85
CA ILE A 285 8.50 -19.28 -14.53
C ILE A 285 8.77 -19.83 -15.95
N ALA A 286 8.93 -21.14 -16.07
CA ALA A 286 9.21 -21.79 -17.36
C ALA A 286 8.01 -21.69 -18.31
N ASP A 287 6.77 -21.73 -17.81
CA ASP A 287 5.57 -21.60 -18.62
C ASP A 287 5.44 -20.20 -19.17
N VAL A 288 5.67 -19.16 -18.37
CA VAL A 288 5.68 -17.77 -18.86
C VAL A 288 6.81 -17.53 -19.85
N ALA A 289 8.03 -18.05 -19.62
CA ALA A 289 9.12 -17.99 -20.59
C ALA A 289 8.80 -18.70 -21.90
N ALA A 290 7.90 -19.71 -21.87
CA ALA A 290 7.34 -20.36 -23.05
C ALA A 290 6.14 -19.62 -23.67
N ASN A 291 5.76 -18.45 -23.12
CA ASN A 291 4.57 -17.67 -23.47
C ASN A 291 3.25 -18.41 -23.23
N LYS A 292 3.12 -19.03 -22.07
CA LYS A 292 1.89 -19.70 -21.63
C LYS A 292 1.28 -18.95 -20.46
N GLN A 293 -0.04 -18.97 -20.41
CA GLN A 293 -0.82 -18.41 -19.30
C GLN A 293 -0.53 -19.16 -18.00
N VAL A 294 -0.53 -18.42 -16.89
CA VAL A 294 -0.38 -18.94 -15.53
C VAL A 294 -1.48 -18.35 -14.63
N ASP A 295 -1.74 -19.03 -13.53
CA ASP A 295 -2.76 -18.62 -12.57
C ASP A 295 -2.16 -17.77 -11.45
N SER A 296 -2.99 -16.92 -10.81
CA SER A 296 -2.63 -16.26 -9.55
C SER A 296 -2.37 -17.32 -8.47
N VAL A 297 -1.42 -17.03 -7.59
CA VAL A 297 -1.10 -17.88 -6.42
C VAL A 297 -1.80 -17.42 -5.14
N PHE A 298 -2.50 -16.28 -5.19
CA PHE A 298 -3.26 -15.65 -4.12
C PHE A 298 -4.76 -15.88 -4.27
#